data_acde4d8d1abd6c2865e32e55b9b78427
#
_entry.id   acde4d8d1abd6c2865e32e55b9b78427
#
_cell.length_a   1.000
_cell.length_b   1.000
_cell.length_c   1.000
_cell.angle_alpha   90.00
_cell.angle_beta   90.00
_cell.angle_gamma   90.00
#
_symmetry.space_group_name_H-M   'P 1'
#
loop_
_entity.id
_entity.type
_entity.pdbx_description
1 polymer ?
#
loop_
_entity_poly.entity_id
_entity_poly.type
_entity_poly.pdbx_seq_one_letter_code
_entity_poly.pdbx_strand_id
1 'polypeptide(L)'
;MMISVKSRLKIYKSGTFLVALILLAGCSKSNSSGGSGNVVVKKPDTTVTVVDTTILAPKAVTKTNTQKVYVHYLPWFETPATSGTGKWGQHWTMANEDPDVILPNGRREIASYFYPMIGPYASSDRDVIDYHLLLMKYSGIDGVVIDWYGVQNVDDYPLNKRNTDSIFSRVPATGLQFSICYEDATLAQDKAVANIDTITAAKSDFSYLQSAYFGSSSYVKINNQPLLLCFGPQGLKTPNDWQQAFSVLTTKPRLLTLDYADADAGSSASGEFVWVDSGNLNSLQSFYTNRTPGLNTWFAGAYPGFMDFYKPGGWGNTLFLIDYNNTGTLQSTLSLAKSSNAQYLQLITWNDYGEGTMIEPTLDYNFSFLQTIQTYTGVSYTITELQLIYKWYTLRKKYVGNTAVEKQLTQAYYYLVSLNVAKATAIISALN
;
A
#
# COMPACT_ATOMS: atom_id res chain seq x y z
N MET A 1 1.79 31.55 -2.95
CA MET A 1 0.47 31.58 -2.32
C MET A 1 0.29 30.17 -1.75
N MET A 2 0.63 29.99 -0.47
CA MET A 2 0.56 28.71 0.22
C MET A 2 -0.91 28.33 0.40
N ILE A 3 -1.38 27.32 -0.31
CA ILE A 3 -2.65 26.69 0.00
C ILE A 3 -2.38 25.71 1.13
N SER A 4 -2.80 26.13 2.33
CA SER A 4 -2.71 25.36 3.55
C SER A 4 -3.49 24.05 3.41
N VAL A 5 -2.85 22.92 3.64
CA VAL A 5 -3.42 21.56 3.79
C VAL A 5 -4.38 21.45 5.02
N LYS A 6 -4.84 22.57 5.53
CA LYS A 6 -5.64 22.67 6.78
C LYS A 6 -7.08 22.13 6.72
N SER A 7 -7.50 21.42 5.67
CA SER A 7 -8.93 21.03 5.54
C SER A 7 -9.24 19.54 5.69
N ARG A 8 -8.33 18.70 6.18
CA ARG A 8 -8.54 17.24 6.17
C ARG A 8 -9.13 16.60 7.41
N LEU A 9 -9.47 17.36 8.47
CA LEU A 9 -10.13 16.78 9.64
C LEU A 9 -11.39 17.59 10.01
N LYS A 10 -12.54 17.18 9.51
CA LYS A 10 -13.82 17.51 10.14
C LYS A 10 -14.32 16.29 10.92
N ILE A 11 -14.30 16.45 12.24
CA ILE A 11 -14.79 15.53 13.25
C ILE A 11 -16.28 15.27 13.07
N TYR A 12 -16.69 14.01 12.85
CA TYR A 12 -18.09 13.60 12.96
C TYR A 12 -18.40 13.20 14.40
N LYS A 13 -19.42 13.83 14.99
CA LYS A 13 -19.98 13.46 16.28
C LYS A 13 -20.76 12.14 16.14
N SER A 14 -20.37 11.12 16.88
CA SER A 14 -21.09 9.85 17.00
C SER A 14 -22.42 10.05 17.73
N GLY A 15 -23.51 9.71 17.07
CA GLY A 15 -24.82 9.54 17.68
C GLY A 15 -24.96 8.12 18.24
N THR A 16 -25.20 8.03 19.54
CA THR A 16 -25.45 6.78 20.26
C THR A 16 -26.81 6.22 19.88
N PHE A 17 -26.89 5.03 19.27
CA PHE A 17 -28.12 4.27 19.11
C PHE A 17 -28.11 3.01 19.98
N LEU A 18 -29.11 2.93 20.82
CA LEU A 18 -29.44 1.81 21.70
C LEU A 18 -30.09 0.69 20.88
N VAL A 19 -29.52 -0.52 20.85
CA VAL A 19 -30.12 -1.68 20.20
C VAL A 19 -30.70 -2.64 21.23
N ALA A 20 -31.99 -2.87 21.11
CA ALA A 20 -32.73 -3.85 21.90
C ALA A 20 -32.57 -5.26 21.30
N LEU A 21 -32.28 -6.21 22.16
CA LEU A 21 -32.11 -7.63 21.87
C LEU A 21 -33.48 -8.30 21.70
N ILE A 22 -33.73 -9.03 20.61
CA ILE A 22 -34.81 -10.01 20.53
C ILE A 22 -34.23 -11.36 20.06
N LEU A 23 -34.31 -12.33 20.94
CA LEU A 23 -34.01 -13.75 20.71
C LEU A 23 -35.26 -14.44 20.16
N LEU A 24 -35.14 -15.16 19.06
CA LEU A 24 -36.08 -16.22 18.68
C LEU A 24 -35.35 -17.43 18.14
N ALA A 25 -35.50 -18.54 18.83
CA ALA A 25 -35.08 -19.87 18.43
C ALA A 25 -36.15 -20.55 17.56
N GLY A 26 -35.76 -21.29 16.56
CA GLY A 26 -36.64 -22.10 15.77
C GLY A 26 -35.90 -23.21 15.06
N CYS A 27 -35.95 -24.44 15.62
CA CYS A 27 -35.58 -25.69 14.95
C CYS A 27 -36.71 -26.19 14.06
N SER A 28 -36.42 -26.64 12.84
CA SER A 28 -37.19 -27.71 12.24
C SER A 28 -36.34 -28.57 11.29
N LYS A 29 -36.38 -29.89 11.57
CA LYS A 29 -35.90 -30.97 10.71
C LYS A 29 -36.98 -31.31 9.67
N SER A 30 -36.59 -31.59 8.44
CA SER A 30 -37.37 -32.48 7.58
C SER A 30 -36.46 -33.40 6.78
N ASN A 31 -36.67 -34.71 6.95
CA ASN A 31 -36.16 -35.79 6.12
C ASN A 31 -37.03 -35.91 4.86
N SER A 32 -36.40 -36.17 3.70
CA SER A 32 -37.05 -36.98 2.68
C SER A 32 -35.97 -37.72 1.88
N SER A 33 -36.20 -39.02 1.81
CA SER A 33 -35.48 -40.05 1.09
C SER A 33 -35.92 -40.11 -0.38
N GLY A 34 -35.00 -40.55 -1.26
CA GLY A 34 -35.41 -41.24 -2.49
C GLY A 34 -34.54 -40.97 -3.72
N GLY A 35 -33.92 -42.04 -4.24
CA GLY A 35 -33.57 -42.13 -5.65
C GLY A 35 -32.12 -42.35 -6.00
N SER A 36 -31.72 -43.63 -6.02
CA SER A 36 -30.45 -44.13 -6.59
C SER A 36 -30.44 -43.97 -8.11
N GLY A 37 -29.43 -43.27 -8.60
CA GLY A 37 -29.00 -43.24 -9.98
C GLY A 37 -27.49 -43.17 -10.05
N ASN A 38 -26.80 -44.32 -10.19
CA ASN A 38 -25.37 -44.40 -10.34
C ASN A 38 -24.94 -43.80 -11.69
N VAL A 39 -24.52 -42.52 -11.71
CA VAL A 39 -23.70 -41.98 -12.77
C VAL A 39 -22.27 -42.10 -12.31
N VAL A 40 -21.53 -43.05 -12.89
CA VAL A 40 -20.09 -43.17 -12.71
C VAL A 40 -19.44 -42.00 -13.44
N VAL A 41 -19.22 -40.91 -12.73
CA VAL A 41 -18.32 -39.83 -13.18
C VAL A 41 -16.89 -40.33 -13.01
N LYS A 42 -16.23 -40.67 -14.12
CA LYS A 42 -14.78 -40.95 -14.15
C LYS A 42 -14.04 -39.75 -13.61
N LYS A 43 -13.53 -39.88 -12.39
CA LYS A 43 -12.62 -38.93 -11.77
C LYS A 43 -11.36 -38.86 -12.66
N PRO A 44 -10.87 -37.66 -13.08
CA PRO A 44 -9.60 -37.58 -13.76
C PRO A 44 -8.54 -38.09 -12.79
N ASP A 45 -7.75 -39.04 -13.24
CA ASP A 45 -6.60 -39.59 -12.54
C ASP A 45 -5.46 -38.56 -12.56
N THR A 46 -5.56 -37.56 -11.67
CA THR A 46 -4.47 -36.65 -11.39
C THR A 46 -3.63 -37.30 -10.29
N THR A 47 -2.58 -38.04 -10.69
CA THR A 47 -1.46 -38.34 -9.80
C THR A 47 -0.86 -36.99 -9.35
N VAL A 48 -1.38 -36.48 -8.23
CA VAL A 48 -0.83 -35.30 -7.56
C VAL A 48 0.54 -35.70 -7.02
N THR A 49 1.58 -35.40 -7.78
CA THR A 49 2.95 -35.47 -7.27
C THR A 49 3.01 -34.53 -6.06
N VAL A 50 3.21 -35.09 -4.87
CA VAL A 50 3.40 -34.30 -3.65
C VAL A 50 4.70 -33.53 -3.86
N VAL A 51 4.58 -32.25 -4.29
CA VAL A 51 5.73 -31.37 -4.45
C VAL A 51 6.15 -30.97 -3.05
N ASP A 52 7.31 -31.44 -2.64
CA ASP A 52 7.94 -30.99 -1.42
C ASP A 52 8.31 -29.49 -1.61
N THR A 53 7.74 -28.61 -0.79
CA THR A 53 7.90 -27.16 -0.99
C THR A 53 9.32 -26.75 -0.66
N THR A 54 10.13 -26.45 -1.67
CA THR A 54 11.48 -25.95 -1.49
C THR A 54 11.47 -24.43 -1.35
N ILE A 55 11.86 -23.94 -0.19
CA ILE A 55 12.04 -22.50 0.05
C ILE A 55 13.28 -22.02 -0.71
N LEU A 56 13.11 -21.04 -1.59
CA LEU A 56 14.19 -20.42 -2.35
C LEU A 56 14.42 -19.00 -1.85
N ALA A 57 15.68 -18.63 -1.72
CA ALA A 57 16.06 -17.26 -1.39
C ALA A 57 15.64 -16.30 -2.52
N PRO A 58 15.16 -15.10 -2.18
CA PRO A 58 14.84 -14.10 -3.19
C PRO A 58 16.11 -13.64 -3.91
N LYS A 59 15.97 -13.34 -5.21
CA LYS A 59 17.03 -12.72 -6.02
C LYS A 59 16.64 -11.30 -6.35
N ALA A 60 17.62 -10.39 -6.32
CA ALA A 60 17.42 -9.02 -6.78
C ALA A 60 17.17 -8.99 -8.29
N VAL A 61 16.24 -8.14 -8.72
CA VAL A 61 15.99 -7.88 -10.13
C VAL A 61 17.09 -6.96 -10.68
N THR A 62 17.64 -7.31 -11.84
CA THR A 62 18.59 -6.43 -12.55
C THR A 62 17.81 -5.35 -13.27
N LYS A 63 18.22 -4.09 -13.10
CA LYS A 63 17.68 -2.93 -13.80
C LYS A 63 18.81 -2.04 -14.33
N THR A 64 18.54 -1.32 -15.41
CA THR A 64 19.54 -0.42 -16.02
C THR A 64 19.50 0.97 -15.42
N ASN A 65 18.37 1.40 -14.86
CA ASN A 65 18.27 2.63 -14.08
C ASN A 65 18.82 2.39 -12.66
N THR A 66 19.84 3.11 -12.27
CA THR A 66 20.52 2.99 -10.96
C THR A 66 19.78 3.67 -9.82
N GLN A 67 18.81 4.53 -10.13
CA GLN A 67 17.98 5.22 -9.13
C GLN A 67 17.25 4.21 -8.26
N LYS A 68 17.19 4.45 -6.95
CA LYS A 68 16.38 3.68 -6.02
C LYS A 68 14.93 4.13 -6.13
N VAL A 69 14.04 3.20 -6.44
CA VAL A 69 12.62 3.44 -6.68
C VAL A 69 11.80 2.80 -5.56
N TYR A 70 11.12 3.62 -4.80
CA TYR A 70 10.20 3.18 -3.74
C TYR A 70 8.78 3.60 -4.10
N VAL A 71 7.79 2.85 -3.64
CA VAL A 71 6.39 3.20 -3.85
C VAL A 71 5.70 3.48 -2.52
N HIS A 72 4.97 4.58 -2.45
CA HIS A 72 4.12 4.91 -1.30
C HIS A 72 2.92 3.97 -1.28
N TYR A 73 2.70 3.31 -0.14
CA TYR A 73 1.71 2.24 0.01
C TYR A 73 0.76 2.55 1.17
N LEU A 74 -0.55 2.48 0.90
CA LEU A 74 -1.62 2.75 1.86
C LEU A 74 -2.14 1.41 2.42
N PRO A 75 -1.88 1.08 3.70
CA PRO A 75 -2.25 -0.21 4.29
C PRO A 75 -3.62 -0.19 5.00
N TRP A 76 -4.56 0.62 4.58
CA TRP A 76 -5.78 0.98 5.32
C TRP A 76 -7.08 0.31 4.83
N PHE A 77 -6.99 -0.59 3.83
CA PHE A 77 -8.18 -1.24 3.28
C PHE A 77 -8.62 -2.45 4.09
N GLU A 78 -9.93 -2.49 4.39
CA GLU A 78 -10.56 -3.57 5.15
C GLU A 78 -11.79 -4.12 4.46
N THR A 79 -11.98 -5.43 4.55
CA THR A 79 -13.21 -6.12 4.21
C THR A 79 -14.04 -6.42 5.47
N PRO A 80 -15.32 -6.82 5.36
CA PRO A 80 -16.11 -7.23 6.52
C PRO A 80 -15.44 -8.32 7.38
N ALA A 81 -14.66 -9.20 6.75
CA ALA A 81 -13.94 -10.27 7.46
C ALA A 81 -12.74 -9.80 8.28
N THR A 82 -12.16 -8.63 7.97
CA THR A 82 -10.91 -8.16 8.57
C THR A 82 -11.04 -6.90 9.41
N SER A 83 -12.11 -6.14 9.22
CA SER A 83 -12.34 -4.86 9.92
C SER A 83 -12.62 -4.99 11.43
N GLY A 84 -12.98 -6.19 11.90
CA GLY A 84 -13.42 -6.42 13.29
C GLY A 84 -14.83 -5.94 13.58
N THR A 85 -15.45 -5.18 12.67
CA THR A 85 -16.83 -4.65 12.80
C THR A 85 -17.85 -5.41 11.98
N GLY A 86 -17.40 -6.31 11.09
CA GLY A 86 -18.24 -6.98 10.11
C GLY A 86 -18.71 -6.10 8.96
N LYS A 87 -18.10 -4.89 8.80
CA LYS A 87 -18.40 -3.92 7.74
C LYS A 87 -17.16 -3.64 6.91
N TRP A 88 -17.35 -3.09 5.73
CA TRP A 88 -16.25 -2.58 4.92
C TRP A 88 -15.53 -1.42 5.61
N GLY A 89 -14.22 -1.32 5.40
CA GLY A 89 -13.40 -0.22 5.94
C GLY A 89 -13.71 1.10 5.23
N GLN A 90 -13.52 2.20 5.97
CA GLN A 90 -13.86 3.55 5.53
C GLN A 90 -13.17 3.98 4.22
N HIS A 91 -12.01 3.43 3.89
CA HIS A 91 -11.29 3.75 2.65
C HIS A 91 -11.89 3.08 1.39
N TRP A 92 -12.78 2.08 1.57
CA TRP A 92 -13.62 1.56 0.49
C TRP A 92 -15.00 2.22 0.41
N THR A 93 -15.49 2.79 1.52
CA THR A 93 -16.86 3.31 1.61
C THR A 93 -16.94 4.83 1.64
N MET A 94 -15.92 5.50 2.16
CA MET A 94 -16.05 6.88 2.64
C MET A 94 -17.35 7.05 3.44
N ALA A 95 -18.19 8.05 3.15
CA ALA A 95 -19.47 8.24 3.82
C ALA A 95 -20.69 7.79 2.97
N ASN A 96 -20.51 7.61 1.67
CA ASN A 96 -21.63 7.46 0.73
C ASN A 96 -21.68 6.14 -0.03
N GLU A 97 -20.57 5.38 -0.09
CA GLU A 97 -20.49 4.16 -0.91
C GLU A 97 -20.68 2.90 -0.06
N ASP A 98 -21.25 1.87 -0.67
CA ASP A 98 -21.51 0.58 -0.02
C ASP A 98 -21.04 -0.59 -0.91
N PRO A 99 -19.88 -1.19 -0.62
CA PRO A 99 -19.38 -2.30 -1.44
C PRO A 99 -20.21 -3.60 -1.37
N ASP A 100 -21.26 -3.67 -0.56
CA ASP A 100 -22.23 -4.77 -0.61
C ASP A 100 -23.24 -4.59 -1.76
N VAL A 101 -23.35 -3.37 -2.30
CA VAL A 101 -24.09 -3.07 -3.51
C VAL A 101 -23.30 -3.53 -4.74
N ILE A 102 -23.95 -4.32 -5.60
CA ILE A 102 -23.38 -4.75 -6.89
C ILE A 102 -23.99 -3.88 -7.99
N LEU A 103 -23.14 -3.09 -8.63
CA LEU A 103 -23.53 -2.23 -9.74
C LEU A 103 -23.94 -3.03 -10.99
N PRO A 104 -24.68 -2.45 -11.95
CA PRO A 104 -25.12 -3.14 -13.18
C PRO A 104 -23.98 -3.76 -14.01
N ASN A 105 -22.77 -3.26 -13.89
CA ASN A 105 -21.56 -3.78 -14.54
C ASN A 105 -20.92 -4.98 -13.79
N GLY A 106 -21.52 -5.44 -12.70
CA GLY A 106 -21.03 -6.55 -11.88
C GLY A 106 -19.94 -6.18 -10.88
N ARG A 107 -19.56 -4.89 -10.77
CA ARG A 107 -18.57 -4.41 -9.80
C ARG A 107 -19.24 -4.01 -8.47
N ARG A 108 -18.51 -4.12 -7.37
CA ARG A 108 -18.95 -3.56 -6.09
C ARG A 108 -18.86 -2.03 -6.15
N GLU A 109 -19.80 -1.34 -5.51
CA GLU A 109 -19.73 0.09 -5.33
C GLU A 109 -18.62 0.42 -4.32
N ILE A 110 -17.67 1.26 -4.71
CA ILE A 110 -16.53 1.66 -3.87
C ILE A 110 -16.23 3.15 -4.00
N ALA A 111 -15.63 3.74 -2.97
CA ALA A 111 -15.25 5.15 -2.93
C ALA A 111 -14.02 5.44 -3.81
N SER A 112 -14.16 5.20 -5.10
CA SER A 112 -13.13 5.47 -6.12
C SER A 112 -13.72 5.55 -7.51
N TYR A 113 -13.10 6.37 -8.37
CA TYR A 113 -13.36 6.34 -9.81
C TYR A 113 -12.73 5.14 -10.52
N PHE A 114 -11.72 4.52 -9.91
CA PHE A 114 -10.96 3.41 -10.49
C PHE A 114 -11.22 2.11 -9.72
N TYR A 115 -11.23 1.00 -10.43
CA TYR A 115 -11.56 -0.26 -9.82
C TYR A 115 -10.36 -1.22 -9.81
N PRO A 116 -9.91 -1.72 -8.63
CA PRO A 116 -8.80 -2.67 -8.57
C PRO A 116 -9.04 -3.89 -9.49
N MET A 117 -8.05 -4.31 -10.24
CA MET A 117 -8.17 -5.51 -11.09
C MET A 117 -8.53 -6.76 -10.28
N ILE A 118 -8.14 -6.81 -9.02
CA ILE A 118 -8.43 -7.91 -8.09
C ILE A 118 -9.71 -7.70 -7.27
N GLY A 119 -10.47 -6.61 -7.52
CA GLY A 119 -11.59 -6.18 -6.69
C GLY A 119 -11.15 -5.56 -5.37
N PRO A 120 -12.08 -4.99 -4.57
CA PRO A 120 -11.76 -4.44 -3.26
C PRO A 120 -11.29 -5.55 -2.30
N TYR A 121 -10.25 -5.27 -1.54
CA TYR A 121 -9.49 -6.24 -0.74
C TYR A 121 -9.22 -5.74 0.67
N ALA A 122 -8.68 -6.65 1.51
CA ALA A 122 -8.08 -6.29 2.80
C ALA A 122 -6.56 -6.16 2.66
N SER A 123 -5.97 -5.09 3.20
CA SER A 123 -4.52 -4.87 3.19
C SER A 123 -3.74 -5.92 4.01
N SER A 124 -4.40 -6.65 4.92
CA SER A 124 -3.81 -7.76 5.68
C SER A 124 -3.84 -9.10 4.94
N ASP A 125 -4.54 -9.21 3.81
CA ASP A 125 -4.64 -10.47 3.05
C ASP A 125 -3.27 -10.85 2.49
N ARG A 126 -2.75 -12.00 2.93
CA ARG A 126 -1.42 -12.47 2.55
C ARG A 126 -1.26 -12.62 1.03
N ASP A 127 -2.26 -13.14 0.33
CA ASP A 127 -2.16 -13.36 -1.11
C ASP A 127 -2.18 -12.03 -1.87
N VAL A 128 -2.89 -11.00 -1.36
CA VAL A 128 -2.86 -9.63 -1.87
C VAL A 128 -1.48 -9.02 -1.66
N ILE A 129 -0.92 -9.12 -0.46
CA ILE A 129 0.43 -8.60 -0.15
C ILE A 129 1.48 -9.26 -1.06
N ASP A 130 1.47 -10.59 -1.17
CA ASP A 130 2.42 -11.33 -2.01
C ASP A 130 2.26 -10.96 -3.50
N TYR A 131 1.02 -10.75 -3.99
CA TYR A 131 0.72 -10.28 -5.34
C TYR A 131 1.29 -8.88 -5.60
N HIS A 132 1.04 -7.93 -4.71
CA HIS A 132 1.54 -6.56 -4.82
C HIS A 132 3.08 -6.52 -4.82
N LEU A 133 3.71 -7.19 -3.86
CA LEU A 133 5.18 -7.23 -3.76
C LEU A 133 5.83 -7.91 -4.97
N LEU A 134 5.22 -8.96 -5.54
CA LEU A 134 5.70 -9.57 -6.79
C LEU A 134 5.58 -8.62 -7.97
N LEU A 135 4.46 -7.93 -8.14
CA LEU A 135 4.30 -6.93 -9.20
C LEU A 135 5.33 -5.81 -9.10
N MET A 136 5.55 -5.28 -7.89
CA MET A 136 6.58 -4.28 -7.62
C MET A 136 7.97 -4.79 -8.01
N LYS A 137 8.32 -5.99 -7.57
CA LYS A 137 9.59 -6.64 -7.88
C LYS A 137 9.84 -6.74 -9.39
N TYR A 138 8.84 -7.25 -10.12
CA TYR A 138 8.95 -7.42 -11.57
C TYR A 138 8.83 -6.12 -12.37
N SER A 139 8.46 -5.04 -11.71
CA SER A 139 8.51 -3.68 -12.25
C SER A 139 9.80 -2.92 -11.91
N GLY A 140 10.73 -3.55 -11.18
CA GLY A 140 12.01 -2.93 -10.79
C GLY A 140 11.89 -1.90 -9.67
N ILE A 141 10.80 -1.95 -8.89
CA ILE A 141 10.62 -1.18 -7.66
C ILE A 141 11.48 -1.83 -6.58
N ASP A 142 12.27 -1.04 -5.84
CA ASP A 142 13.21 -1.51 -4.81
C ASP A 142 12.52 -1.80 -3.47
N GLY A 143 11.37 -1.18 -3.20
CA GLY A 143 10.65 -1.37 -1.95
C GLY A 143 9.44 -0.47 -1.77
N VAL A 144 8.89 -0.52 -0.54
CA VAL A 144 7.69 0.22 -0.16
C VAL A 144 7.99 1.25 0.92
N VAL A 145 7.30 2.38 0.86
CA VAL A 145 7.19 3.38 1.93
C VAL A 145 5.75 3.31 2.42
N ILE A 146 5.54 2.78 3.62
CA ILE A 146 4.20 2.54 4.15
C ILE A 146 3.70 3.77 4.89
N ASP A 147 2.50 4.21 4.54
CA ASP A 147 1.77 5.23 5.25
C ASP A 147 1.30 4.70 6.62
N TRP A 148 1.70 5.36 7.72
CA TRP A 148 1.57 4.78 9.06
C TRP A 148 1.08 5.79 10.10
N TYR A 149 0.04 5.39 10.84
CA TYR A 149 -0.74 6.25 11.73
C TYR A 149 -0.31 6.24 13.20
N GLY A 150 0.63 5.38 13.59
CA GLY A 150 1.04 5.23 14.97
C GLY A 150 0.52 3.96 15.63
N VAL A 151 0.67 3.87 16.97
CA VAL A 151 0.31 2.68 17.78
C VAL A 151 -0.91 2.89 18.65
N GLN A 152 -1.51 4.07 18.65
CA GLN A 152 -2.59 4.40 19.55
C GLN A 152 -3.88 3.67 19.16
N ASN A 153 -4.72 3.38 20.16
CA ASN A 153 -6.01 2.73 19.93
C ASN A 153 -7.10 3.77 19.64
N VAL A 154 -6.98 4.43 18.50
CA VAL A 154 -7.86 5.49 18.02
C VAL A 154 -8.27 5.17 16.59
N ASP A 155 -9.53 5.36 16.27
CA ASP A 155 -10.10 5.14 14.94
C ASP A 155 -9.66 3.81 14.31
N ASP A 156 -9.07 3.83 13.12
CA ASP A 156 -8.57 2.66 12.40
C ASP A 156 -7.03 2.47 12.54
N TYR A 157 -6.35 3.22 13.42
CA TYR A 157 -4.89 3.13 13.60
C TYR A 157 -4.42 1.72 13.97
N PRO A 158 -5.13 0.95 14.86
CA PRO A 158 -4.76 -0.44 15.12
C PRO A 158 -4.82 -1.34 13.87
N LEU A 159 -5.75 -1.05 12.95
CA LEU A 159 -5.86 -1.80 11.69
C LEU A 159 -4.73 -1.41 10.72
N ASN A 160 -4.44 -0.11 10.56
CA ASN A 160 -3.30 0.39 9.79
C ASN A 160 -1.99 -0.24 10.29
N LYS A 161 -1.76 -0.23 11.62
CA LYS A 161 -0.59 -0.87 12.24
C LYS A 161 -0.53 -2.37 11.95
N ARG A 162 -1.62 -3.12 12.18
CA ARG A 162 -1.70 -4.57 11.92
C ARG A 162 -1.38 -4.91 10.46
N ASN A 163 -1.92 -4.13 9.54
CA ASN A 163 -1.70 -4.33 8.12
C ASN A 163 -0.25 -4.02 7.74
N THR A 164 0.33 -2.96 8.32
CA THR A 164 1.75 -2.64 8.19
C THR A 164 2.64 -3.78 8.67
N ASP A 165 2.35 -4.34 9.85
CA ASP A 165 3.06 -5.51 10.41
C ASP A 165 2.96 -6.72 9.45
N SER A 166 1.78 -6.93 8.86
CA SER A 166 1.54 -8.00 7.89
C SER A 166 2.39 -7.84 6.64
N ILE A 167 2.43 -6.64 6.05
CA ILE A 167 3.25 -6.31 4.88
C ILE A 167 4.74 -6.47 5.23
N PHE A 168 5.19 -5.89 6.34
CA PHE A 168 6.58 -5.99 6.80
C PHE A 168 7.04 -7.44 6.92
N SER A 169 6.19 -8.34 7.41
CA SER A 169 6.50 -9.77 7.55
C SER A 169 6.78 -10.46 6.20
N ARG A 170 6.26 -9.92 5.07
CA ARG A 170 6.37 -10.51 3.73
C ARG A 170 7.53 -9.93 2.91
N VAL A 171 7.94 -8.69 3.19
CA VAL A 171 8.99 -7.99 2.43
C VAL A 171 10.30 -8.77 2.33
N PRO A 172 10.85 -9.37 3.40
CA PRO A 172 12.11 -10.13 3.31
C PRO A 172 12.04 -11.29 2.32
N ALA A 173 10.88 -11.96 2.23
CA ALA A 173 10.70 -13.10 1.33
C ALA A 173 10.73 -12.72 -0.15
N THR A 174 10.50 -11.46 -0.48
CA THR A 174 10.56 -10.94 -1.86
C THR A 174 11.92 -10.33 -2.21
N GLY A 175 12.73 -10.01 -1.20
CA GLY A 175 14.00 -9.29 -1.37
C GLY A 175 13.82 -7.81 -1.66
N LEU A 176 12.64 -7.25 -1.38
CA LEU A 176 12.37 -5.82 -1.40
C LEU A 176 12.77 -5.16 -0.08
N GLN A 177 12.74 -3.83 -0.07
CA GLN A 177 12.99 -3.00 1.10
C GLN A 177 11.69 -2.38 1.63
N PHE A 178 11.74 -1.87 2.84
CA PHE A 178 10.61 -1.31 3.58
C PHE A 178 11.04 -0.05 4.32
N SER A 179 10.21 0.97 4.31
CA SER A 179 10.34 2.17 5.14
C SER A 179 8.96 2.65 5.58
N ILE A 180 8.92 3.58 6.52
CA ILE A 180 7.70 4.20 7.04
C ILE A 180 7.61 5.65 6.54
N CYS A 181 6.39 6.06 6.18
CA CYS A 181 5.97 7.46 6.16
C CYS A 181 5.01 7.67 7.33
N TYR A 182 5.42 8.47 8.30
CA TYR A 182 4.66 8.75 9.49
C TYR A 182 3.67 9.89 9.26
N GLU A 183 2.40 9.64 9.49
CA GLU A 183 1.33 10.64 9.47
C GLU A 183 1.24 11.34 10.83
N ASP A 184 2.06 12.35 11.10
CA ASP A 184 2.07 13.02 12.39
C ASP A 184 0.80 13.86 12.67
N ALA A 185 -0.04 14.08 11.66
CA ALA A 185 -1.37 14.68 11.83
C ALA A 185 -2.28 13.85 12.75
N THR A 186 -2.07 12.54 12.81
CA THR A 186 -2.80 11.59 13.67
C THR A 186 -2.68 11.91 15.16
N LEU A 187 -1.59 12.52 15.58
CA LEU A 187 -1.35 12.95 16.97
C LEU A 187 -2.42 13.92 17.50
N ALA A 188 -3.06 14.68 16.61
CA ALA A 188 -4.17 15.56 17.00
C ALA A 188 -5.41 14.76 17.44
N GLN A 189 -5.66 13.62 16.77
CA GLN A 189 -6.77 12.73 17.10
C GLN A 189 -6.47 11.91 18.36
N ASP A 190 -5.22 11.46 18.55
CA ASP A 190 -4.77 10.82 19.81
C ASP A 190 -5.06 11.70 21.01
N LYS A 191 -4.79 12.99 20.90
CA LYS A 191 -5.10 13.96 21.96
C LYS A 191 -6.60 14.16 22.13
N ALA A 192 -7.34 14.29 21.04
CA ALA A 192 -8.77 14.61 21.06
C ALA A 192 -9.62 13.45 21.58
N VAL A 193 -9.32 12.21 21.21
CA VAL A 193 -10.12 11.01 21.49
C VAL A 193 -9.58 10.24 22.67
N ALA A 194 -8.28 9.97 22.72
CA ALA A 194 -7.66 9.17 23.77
C ALA A 194 -7.09 10.01 24.91
N ASN A 195 -7.10 11.36 24.82
CA ASN A 195 -6.52 12.30 25.76
C ASN A 195 -5.03 12.03 26.05
N ILE A 196 -4.28 11.59 25.03
CA ILE A 196 -2.85 11.35 25.12
C ILE A 196 -2.12 12.62 24.68
N ASP A 197 -1.13 13.03 25.44
CA ASP A 197 -0.27 14.17 25.07
C ASP A 197 0.50 13.87 23.78
N THR A 198 0.58 14.84 22.87
CA THR A 198 1.19 14.73 21.55
C THR A 198 2.62 14.16 21.60
N ILE A 199 3.46 14.66 22.52
CA ILE A 199 4.84 14.18 22.65
C ILE A 199 4.89 12.76 23.23
N THR A 200 3.97 12.45 24.15
CA THR A 200 3.84 11.10 24.73
C THR A 200 3.41 10.09 23.68
N ALA A 201 2.41 10.42 22.85
CA ALA A 201 1.99 9.57 21.73
C ALA A 201 3.14 9.35 20.72
N ALA A 202 3.78 10.42 20.27
CA ALA A 202 4.92 10.35 19.35
C ALA A 202 6.09 9.51 19.89
N LYS A 203 6.41 9.61 21.19
CA LYS A 203 7.43 8.74 21.84
C LYS A 203 7.04 7.27 21.79
N SER A 204 5.78 6.94 22.00
CA SER A 204 5.28 5.55 21.91
C SER A 204 5.42 5.04 20.48
N ASP A 205 5.06 5.86 19.50
CA ASP A 205 5.18 5.54 18.07
C ASP A 205 6.63 5.27 17.67
N PHE A 206 7.55 6.17 18.00
CA PHE A 206 8.97 6.00 17.65
C PHE A 206 9.64 4.86 18.41
N SER A 207 9.25 4.59 19.65
CA SER A 207 9.71 3.42 20.39
C SER A 207 9.29 2.13 19.69
N TYR A 208 8.06 2.08 19.17
CA TYR A 208 7.58 0.95 18.40
C TYR A 208 8.36 0.78 17.08
N LEU A 209 8.53 1.85 16.30
CA LEU A 209 9.30 1.79 15.05
C LEU A 209 10.72 1.26 15.29
N GLN A 210 11.39 1.74 16.34
CA GLN A 210 12.72 1.27 16.68
C GLN A 210 12.75 -0.21 17.04
N SER A 211 11.81 -0.67 17.87
CA SER A 211 11.78 -2.05 18.34
C SER A 211 11.33 -3.05 17.28
N ALA A 212 10.34 -2.65 16.45
CA ALA A 212 9.70 -3.54 15.49
C ALA A 212 10.42 -3.56 14.12
N TYR A 213 10.91 -2.40 13.63
CA TYR A 213 11.29 -2.28 12.23
C TYR A 213 12.76 -1.89 11.99
N PHE A 214 13.31 -0.91 12.72
CA PHE A 214 14.62 -0.32 12.40
C PHE A 214 15.77 -1.31 12.44
N GLY A 215 15.65 -2.38 13.23
CA GLY A 215 16.64 -3.45 13.33
C GLY A 215 16.71 -4.36 12.10
N SER A 216 15.66 -4.42 11.29
CA SER A 216 15.57 -5.31 10.13
C SER A 216 16.60 -4.99 9.05
N SER A 217 17.16 -6.03 8.43
CA SER A 217 18.01 -5.88 7.24
C SER A 217 17.22 -5.43 5.99
N SER A 218 15.90 -5.62 5.98
CA SER A 218 15.02 -5.15 4.90
C SER A 218 14.54 -3.71 5.11
N TYR A 219 14.79 -3.11 6.29
CA TYR A 219 14.47 -1.70 6.50
C TYR A 219 15.44 -0.82 5.72
N VAL A 220 14.91 0.20 5.02
CA VAL A 220 15.76 1.13 4.25
C VAL A 220 16.65 1.92 5.19
N LYS A 221 17.95 1.89 4.94
CA LYS A 221 18.94 2.68 5.67
C LYS A 221 19.76 3.52 4.71
N ILE A 222 19.92 4.78 5.01
CA ILE A 222 20.79 5.72 4.30
C ILE A 222 21.90 6.12 5.25
N ASN A 223 23.16 5.86 4.91
CA ASN A 223 24.32 6.06 5.76
C ASN A 223 24.16 5.42 7.16
N ASN A 224 23.65 4.17 7.19
CA ASN A 224 23.37 3.40 8.40
C ASN A 224 22.27 3.96 9.32
N GLN A 225 21.58 5.02 8.93
CA GLN A 225 20.42 5.57 9.65
C GLN A 225 19.13 5.03 9.03
N PRO A 226 18.15 4.57 9.84
CA PRO A 226 16.83 4.18 9.33
C PRO A 226 16.19 5.36 8.61
N LEU A 227 15.64 5.14 7.42
CA LEU A 227 14.88 6.16 6.71
C LEU A 227 13.50 6.30 7.35
N LEU A 228 13.09 7.53 7.62
CA LEU A 228 11.74 7.86 8.08
C LEU A 228 11.24 9.06 7.28
N LEU A 229 10.12 8.89 6.58
CA LEU A 229 9.39 10.01 6.00
C LEU A 229 8.33 10.48 7.00
N CYS A 230 8.00 11.77 6.97
CA CYS A 230 6.86 12.32 7.68
C CYS A 230 5.97 13.07 6.69
N PHE A 231 4.71 12.66 6.60
CA PHE A 231 3.70 13.38 5.81
C PHE A 231 3.25 14.63 6.56
N GLY A 232 4.16 15.55 6.67
CA GLY A 232 4.06 16.77 7.48
C GLY A 232 5.41 17.50 7.51
N PRO A 233 5.71 18.21 8.62
CA PRO A 233 5.08 18.18 9.97
C PRO A 233 3.71 18.85 10.06
N GLN A 234 2.79 18.20 10.75
CA GLN A 234 1.46 18.73 11.03
C GLN A 234 1.11 18.68 12.53
N GLY A 235 1.59 17.66 13.24
CA GLY A 235 1.43 17.46 14.67
C GLY A 235 2.64 17.93 15.47
N LEU A 236 3.86 17.57 15.05
CA LEU A 236 5.14 17.99 15.66
C LEU A 236 5.66 19.23 14.95
N LYS A 237 5.20 20.42 15.37
CA LYS A 237 5.35 21.67 14.59
C LYS A 237 6.59 22.47 14.92
N THR A 238 7.43 22.04 15.84
CA THR A 238 8.64 22.77 16.22
C THR A 238 9.85 21.84 16.31
N PRO A 239 11.07 22.36 16.11
CA PRO A 239 12.29 21.58 16.32
C PRO A 239 12.39 20.94 17.70
N ASN A 240 11.84 21.60 18.73
CA ASN A 240 11.82 21.07 20.09
C ASN A 240 10.88 19.86 20.24
N ASP A 241 9.74 19.85 19.56
CA ASP A 241 8.81 18.71 19.57
C ASP A 241 9.50 17.47 19.01
N TRP A 242 10.17 17.58 17.87
CA TRP A 242 10.94 16.51 17.27
C TRP A 242 12.10 16.03 18.14
N GLN A 243 12.84 16.94 18.78
CA GLN A 243 13.91 16.56 19.70
C GLN A 243 13.35 15.77 20.90
N GLN A 244 12.23 16.21 21.46
CA GLN A 244 11.58 15.51 22.55
C GLN A 244 11.04 14.15 22.11
N ALA A 245 10.34 14.06 20.98
CA ALA A 245 9.79 12.84 20.45
C ALA A 245 10.88 11.81 20.13
N PHE A 246 12.00 12.22 19.54
CA PHE A 246 13.14 11.37 19.23
C PHE A 246 14.03 11.01 20.44
N SER A 247 13.78 11.58 21.63
CA SER A 247 14.59 11.29 22.81
C SER A 247 14.59 9.83 23.25
N VAL A 248 13.60 9.04 22.81
CA VAL A 248 13.49 7.61 23.10
C VAL A 248 14.31 6.72 22.14
N LEU A 249 14.83 7.29 21.07
CA LEU A 249 15.56 6.55 20.04
C LEU A 249 17.04 6.45 20.37
N THR A 250 17.60 5.27 20.24
CA THR A 250 19.06 5.03 20.36
C THR A 250 19.80 5.45 19.10
N THR A 251 19.17 5.33 17.95
CA THR A 251 19.68 5.80 16.65
C THR A 251 18.65 6.71 16.01
N LYS A 252 19.02 7.96 15.80
CA LYS A 252 18.15 8.92 15.12
C LYS A 252 17.94 8.48 13.67
N PRO A 253 16.67 8.49 13.20
CA PRO A 253 16.40 8.20 11.80
C PRO A 253 16.89 9.34 10.90
N ARG A 254 17.06 9.04 9.63
CA ARG A 254 17.16 10.03 8.57
C ARG A 254 15.74 10.48 8.23
N LEU A 255 15.30 11.54 8.89
CA LEU A 255 13.96 12.10 8.72
C LEU A 255 13.90 12.95 7.45
N LEU A 256 12.93 12.66 6.59
CA LEU A 256 12.54 13.51 5.47
C LEU A 256 11.13 14.05 5.72
N THR A 257 10.96 15.35 5.64
CA THR A 257 9.66 16.03 5.71
C THR A 257 9.08 16.24 4.31
N LEU A 258 7.82 16.64 4.21
CA LEU A 258 7.29 17.19 2.97
C LEU A 258 8.13 18.39 2.53
N ASP A 259 8.12 18.68 1.23
CA ASP A 259 8.85 19.79 0.63
C ASP A 259 8.52 21.13 1.29
N TYR A 260 9.57 21.94 1.48
CA TYR A 260 9.54 23.23 2.18
C TYR A 260 9.10 23.18 3.67
N ALA A 261 9.18 22.01 4.31
CA ALA A 261 8.74 21.83 5.71
C ALA A 261 9.86 21.42 6.69
N ASP A 262 11.10 21.29 6.26
CA ASP A 262 12.24 20.86 7.10
C ASP A 262 12.53 21.82 8.27
N ALA A 263 12.22 23.11 8.11
CA ALA A 263 12.41 24.10 9.15
C ALA A 263 11.59 23.79 10.43
N ASP A 264 10.41 23.17 10.30
CA ASP A 264 9.57 22.78 11.42
C ASP A 264 10.18 21.62 12.23
N ALA A 265 10.98 20.78 11.59
CA ALA A 265 11.74 19.72 12.27
C ALA A 265 13.16 20.16 12.64
N GLY A 266 13.68 21.25 12.06
CA GLY A 266 15.01 21.82 12.33
C GLY A 266 16.11 20.79 12.15
N SER A 267 17.03 20.69 13.12
CA SER A 267 18.17 19.75 13.06
C SER A 267 17.76 18.28 13.14
N SER A 268 16.49 17.95 13.34
CA SER A 268 15.97 16.59 13.26
C SER A 268 15.69 16.18 11.82
N ALA A 269 15.41 17.13 10.91
CA ALA A 269 15.28 16.86 9.48
C ALA A 269 16.65 16.59 8.85
N SER A 270 16.67 15.69 7.89
CA SER A 270 17.83 15.34 7.06
C SER A 270 17.61 15.67 5.59
N GLY A 271 16.40 16.11 5.23
CA GLY A 271 16.00 16.45 3.89
C GLY A 271 14.50 16.41 3.70
N GLU A 272 14.07 16.31 2.44
CA GLU A 272 12.67 16.42 2.06
C GLU A 272 12.28 15.44 0.96
N PHE A 273 10.98 15.22 0.83
CA PHE A 273 10.39 14.55 -0.31
C PHE A 273 9.20 15.36 -0.85
N VAL A 274 8.99 15.28 -2.16
CA VAL A 274 7.90 16.00 -2.83
C VAL A 274 6.64 15.14 -2.94
N TRP A 275 5.49 15.78 -2.89
CA TRP A 275 4.18 15.15 -3.09
C TRP A 275 3.47 15.70 -4.32
N VAL A 276 2.32 15.10 -4.67
CA VAL A 276 1.45 15.59 -5.75
C VAL A 276 0.68 16.83 -5.28
N ASP A 277 0.67 17.87 -6.10
CA ASP A 277 -0.10 19.10 -5.88
C ASP A 277 -0.71 19.65 -7.17
N SER A 278 -1.53 20.69 -7.06
CA SER A 278 -2.21 21.33 -8.19
C SER A 278 -1.27 22.02 -9.19
N GLY A 279 -0.03 22.30 -8.81
CA GLY A 279 1.00 22.88 -9.70
C GLY A 279 1.64 21.85 -10.63
N ASN A 280 1.42 20.54 -10.33
CA ASN A 280 1.85 19.42 -11.16
C ASN A 280 3.35 19.51 -11.52
N LEU A 281 3.70 19.36 -12.80
CA LEU A 281 5.10 19.40 -13.28
C LEU A 281 5.84 20.68 -12.90
N ASN A 282 5.14 21.82 -12.78
CA ASN A 282 5.76 23.10 -12.38
C ASN A 282 6.25 23.05 -10.92
N SER A 283 5.46 22.46 -10.02
CA SER A 283 5.87 22.29 -8.62
C SER A 283 7.06 21.34 -8.50
N LEU A 284 7.03 20.19 -9.19
CA LEU A 284 8.16 19.27 -9.25
C LEU A 284 9.43 19.96 -9.78
N GLN A 285 9.32 20.68 -10.90
CA GLN A 285 10.45 21.40 -11.48
C GLN A 285 10.99 22.47 -10.52
N SER A 286 10.09 23.22 -9.86
CA SER A 286 10.48 24.22 -8.86
C SER A 286 11.23 23.59 -7.69
N PHE A 287 10.73 22.49 -7.14
CA PHE A 287 11.39 21.75 -6.07
C PHE A 287 12.79 21.32 -6.51
N TYR A 288 12.92 20.65 -7.66
CA TYR A 288 14.22 20.16 -8.15
C TYR A 288 15.21 21.27 -8.44
N THR A 289 14.76 22.43 -8.93
CA THR A 289 15.66 23.53 -9.31
C THR A 289 16.03 24.41 -8.12
N ASN A 290 15.06 24.73 -7.27
CA ASN A 290 15.21 25.77 -6.26
C ASN A 290 15.45 25.23 -4.85
N ARG A 291 14.95 24.02 -4.54
CA ARG A 291 14.97 23.49 -3.18
C ARG A 291 16.07 22.46 -2.95
N THR A 292 16.22 21.50 -3.86
CA THR A 292 17.16 20.38 -3.68
C THR A 292 18.61 20.77 -3.57
N PRO A 293 19.11 21.88 -4.15
CA PRO A 293 20.51 22.29 -3.97
C PRO A 293 20.91 22.53 -2.51
N GLY A 294 19.95 22.79 -1.62
CA GLY A 294 20.17 22.98 -0.19
C GLY A 294 19.99 21.73 0.66
N LEU A 295 19.63 20.58 0.07
CA LEU A 295 19.26 19.37 0.79
C LEU A 295 20.34 18.29 0.70
N ASN A 296 20.65 17.65 1.84
CA ASN A 296 21.59 16.54 1.88
C ASN A 296 20.97 15.20 1.37
N THR A 297 19.68 15.04 1.52
CA THR A 297 18.92 13.87 1.08
C THR A 297 17.55 14.32 0.62
N TRP A 298 17.09 13.82 -0.52
CA TRP A 298 15.77 14.12 -1.01
C TRP A 298 15.25 13.04 -1.92
N PHE A 299 13.92 12.94 -2.00
CA PHE A 299 13.25 12.02 -2.89
C PHE A 299 12.52 12.81 -3.97
N ALA A 300 12.76 12.43 -5.22
CA ALA A 300 11.91 12.85 -6.33
C ALA A 300 10.54 12.18 -6.22
N GLY A 301 9.51 12.79 -6.81
CA GLY A 301 8.17 12.24 -6.91
C GLY A 301 7.78 11.95 -8.34
N ALA A 302 7.00 10.88 -8.56
CA ALA A 302 6.33 10.62 -9.82
C ALA A 302 4.95 10.01 -9.55
N TYR A 303 3.95 10.42 -10.32
CA TYR A 303 2.55 10.02 -10.15
C TYR A 303 1.84 9.90 -11.51
N PRO A 304 0.77 9.07 -11.60
CA PRO A 304 0.06 8.85 -12.85
C PRO A 304 -0.93 9.97 -13.22
N GLY A 305 -1.43 10.67 -12.22
CA GLY A 305 -2.48 11.68 -12.28
C GLY A 305 -3.04 11.91 -10.88
N PHE A 306 -4.12 12.67 -10.77
CA PHE A 306 -4.84 12.91 -9.52
C PHE A 306 -6.33 13.17 -9.81
N MET A 307 -7.21 12.42 -9.16
CA MET A 307 -8.65 12.57 -9.28
C MET A 307 -9.33 12.04 -8.02
N ASP A 308 -9.53 12.93 -7.04
CA ASP A 308 -10.07 12.53 -5.75
C ASP A 308 -11.57 12.24 -5.78
N PHE A 309 -11.98 11.26 -4.96
CA PHE A 309 -13.36 10.85 -4.76
C PHE A 309 -14.02 11.52 -3.54
N TYR A 310 -13.38 12.51 -2.91
CA TYR A 310 -13.83 13.09 -1.64
C TYR A 310 -15.22 13.69 -1.70
N LYS A 311 -15.54 14.44 -2.77
CA LYS A 311 -16.86 15.05 -2.91
C LYS A 311 -17.97 14.03 -3.15
N PRO A 312 -17.88 13.09 -4.11
CA PRO A 312 -18.86 12.01 -4.25
C PRO A 312 -18.94 11.14 -3.00
N GLY A 313 -17.80 10.78 -2.42
CA GLY A 313 -17.71 9.95 -1.23
C GLY A 313 -18.15 10.62 0.07
N GLY A 314 -18.50 11.91 0.04
CA GLY A 314 -19.02 12.63 1.22
C GLY A 314 -17.96 13.04 2.24
N TRP A 315 -16.65 13.02 1.90
CA TRP A 315 -15.55 13.39 2.81
C TRP A 315 -15.07 14.83 2.63
N GLY A 316 -15.66 15.61 1.75
CA GLY A 316 -15.32 17.00 1.58
C GLY A 316 -15.56 17.53 0.17
N ASN A 317 -14.76 18.49 -0.25
CA ASN A 317 -14.79 19.02 -1.60
C ASN A 317 -13.69 18.37 -2.44
N THR A 318 -13.89 18.31 -3.75
CA THR A 318 -12.84 18.00 -4.72
C THR A 318 -11.67 18.97 -4.54
N LEU A 319 -10.44 18.44 -4.51
CA LEU A 319 -9.22 19.25 -4.34
C LEU A 319 -8.79 19.85 -5.68
N PHE A 320 -8.36 19.01 -6.62
CA PHE A 320 -7.94 19.40 -7.97
C PHE A 320 -7.99 18.18 -8.89
N LEU A 321 -7.66 18.38 -10.16
CA LEU A 321 -7.55 17.32 -11.16
C LEU A 321 -6.19 17.44 -11.87
N ILE A 322 -5.50 16.32 -12.00
CA ILE A 322 -4.38 16.14 -12.93
C ILE A 322 -4.74 14.98 -13.86
N ASP A 323 -4.92 15.27 -15.14
CA ASP A 323 -5.26 14.27 -16.15
C ASP A 323 -4.14 13.22 -16.27
N TYR A 324 -4.52 11.97 -16.45
CA TYR A 324 -3.58 10.85 -16.61
C TYR A 324 -2.94 10.83 -18.00
N ASN A 325 -3.61 11.41 -19.02
CA ASN A 325 -3.20 11.37 -20.43
C ASN A 325 -2.82 9.92 -20.85
N ASN A 326 -3.67 8.97 -20.51
CA ASN A 326 -3.39 7.53 -20.47
C ASN A 326 -2.24 7.21 -19.49
N THR A 327 -0.99 7.18 -19.94
CA THR A 327 0.21 7.05 -19.10
C THR A 327 1.15 8.24 -19.25
N GLY A 328 0.75 9.26 -19.99
CA GLY A 328 1.61 10.40 -20.37
C GLY A 328 2.04 11.24 -19.17
N THR A 329 1.16 11.42 -18.18
CA THR A 329 1.51 12.13 -16.95
C THR A 329 2.54 11.37 -16.13
N LEU A 330 2.40 10.05 -15.98
CA LEU A 330 3.42 9.23 -15.32
C LEU A 330 4.75 9.28 -16.09
N GLN A 331 4.74 9.20 -17.42
CA GLN A 331 5.96 9.31 -18.23
C GLN A 331 6.64 10.67 -18.05
N SER A 332 5.87 11.76 -17.97
CA SER A 332 6.39 13.12 -17.79
C SER A 332 7.00 13.32 -16.40
N THR A 333 6.31 12.88 -15.34
CA THR A 333 6.82 12.99 -13.97
C THR A 333 8.06 12.11 -13.75
N LEU A 334 8.09 10.88 -14.30
CA LEU A 334 9.27 10.02 -14.30
C LEU A 334 10.45 10.62 -15.07
N SER A 335 10.20 11.24 -16.23
CA SER A 335 11.25 11.90 -17.04
C SER A 335 11.84 13.08 -16.28
N LEU A 336 10.99 13.87 -15.61
CA LEU A 336 11.44 15.00 -14.79
C LEU A 336 12.26 14.53 -13.59
N ALA A 337 11.81 13.47 -12.89
CA ALA A 337 12.56 12.86 -11.80
C ALA A 337 13.93 12.32 -12.25
N LYS A 338 14.01 11.74 -13.46
CA LYS A 338 15.28 11.26 -14.03
C LYS A 338 16.25 12.42 -14.32
N SER A 339 15.75 13.50 -14.91
CA SER A 339 16.59 14.68 -15.26
C SER A 339 17.03 15.48 -14.04
N SER A 340 16.37 15.31 -12.88
CA SER A 340 16.79 15.94 -11.62
C SER A 340 18.04 15.31 -10.99
N ASN A 341 18.51 14.17 -11.49
CA ASN A 341 19.60 13.37 -10.92
C ASN A 341 19.35 12.90 -9.48
N ALA A 342 18.09 12.76 -9.06
CA ALA A 342 17.73 12.22 -7.76
C ALA A 342 18.28 10.80 -7.57
N GLN A 343 18.85 10.51 -6.40
CA GLN A 343 19.25 9.14 -6.06
C GLN A 343 18.04 8.27 -5.70
N TYR A 344 16.99 8.89 -5.20
CA TYR A 344 15.77 8.24 -4.71
C TYR A 344 14.54 8.81 -5.41
N LEU A 345 13.63 7.91 -5.77
CA LEU A 345 12.33 8.24 -6.36
C LEU A 345 11.23 7.61 -5.51
N GLN A 346 10.22 8.38 -5.18
CA GLN A 346 8.95 7.89 -4.64
C GLN A 346 7.89 7.91 -5.73
N LEU A 347 7.29 6.75 -5.99
CA LEU A 347 6.08 6.62 -6.80
C LEU A 347 4.86 6.90 -5.89
N ILE A 348 4.03 7.83 -6.29
CA ILE A 348 2.88 8.33 -5.55
C ILE A 348 1.62 7.94 -6.34
N THR A 349 0.92 6.91 -5.94
CA THR A 349 1.03 5.93 -4.87
C THR A 349 0.87 4.51 -5.42
N TRP A 350 1.04 3.45 -4.60
CA TRP A 350 0.64 2.11 -5.04
C TRP A 350 -0.89 2.04 -5.22
N ASN A 351 -1.63 2.43 -4.17
CA ASN A 351 -3.05 2.09 -4.04
C ASN A 351 -3.91 3.18 -3.36
N ASP A 352 -3.60 4.46 -3.52
CA ASP A 352 -4.55 5.49 -3.07
C ASP A 352 -5.69 5.63 -4.08
N TYR A 353 -6.74 4.85 -3.87
CA TYR A 353 -7.95 4.86 -4.65
C TYR A 353 -8.82 6.10 -4.37
N GLY A 354 -8.71 6.66 -3.18
CA GLY A 354 -9.43 7.87 -2.77
C GLY A 354 -8.96 9.12 -3.50
N GLU A 355 -7.67 9.20 -3.82
CA GLU A 355 -7.05 10.30 -4.57
C GLU A 355 -6.79 9.97 -6.05
N GLY A 356 -6.98 8.71 -6.44
CA GLY A 356 -6.76 8.26 -7.81
C GLY A 356 -5.28 8.23 -8.22
N THR A 357 -4.34 8.33 -7.31
CA THR A 357 -2.90 8.29 -7.61
C THR A 357 -2.35 6.87 -7.77
N MET A 358 -3.23 5.85 -7.73
CA MET A 358 -2.84 4.44 -7.75
C MET A 358 -2.11 4.05 -9.05
N ILE A 359 -1.04 3.24 -8.90
CA ILE A 359 -0.36 2.54 -10.00
C ILE A 359 -0.61 1.03 -9.97
N GLU A 360 -1.27 0.52 -8.93
CA GLU A 360 -1.79 -0.84 -8.86
C GLU A 360 -2.64 -1.12 -10.10
N PRO A 361 -2.58 -2.33 -10.70
CA PRO A 361 -3.41 -2.66 -11.84
C PRO A 361 -4.90 -2.50 -11.56
N THR A 362 -5.59 -1.74 -12.42
CA THR A 362 -7.03 -1.49 -12.38
C THR A 362 -7.72 -2.08 -13.61
N LEU A 363 -9.05 -2.20 -13.59
CA LEU A 363 -9.80 -2.56 -14.78
C LEU A 363 -9.80 -1.45 -15.85
N ASP A 364 -9.41 -0.23 -15.46
CA ASP A 364 -9.38 0.94 -16.33
C ASP A 364 -8.05 1.08 -17.07
N TYR A 365 -6.94 0.83 -16.39
CA TYR A 365 -5.58 0.97 -16.94
C TYR A 365 -4.83 -0.37 -17.11
N ASN A 366 -5.39 -1.48 -16.65
CA ASN A 366 -4.73 -2.78 -16.66
C ASN A 366 -3.31 -2.69 -16.05
N PHE A 367 -2.29 -3.13 -16.77
CA PHE A 367 -0.89 -3.07 -16.33
C PHE A 367 -0.11 -1.88 -16.90
N SER A 368 -0.75 -0.91 -17.55
CA SER A 368 -0.04 0.11 -18.34
C SER A 368 0.86 1.02 -17.51
N PHE A 369 0.49 1.34 -16.27
CA PHE A 369 1.38 2.08 -15.36
C PHE A 369 2.61 1.25 -14.98
N LEU A 370 2.44 -0.04 -14.69
CA LEU A 370 3.58 -0.92 -14.38
C LEU A 370 4.49 -1.14 -15.60
N GLN A 371 3.95 -1.22 -16.81
CA GLN A 371 4.76 -1.28 -18.04
C GLN A 371 5.57 0.01 -18.25
N THR A 372 4.98 1.18 -17.93
CA THR A 372 5.70 2.45 -17.95
C THR A 372 6.84 2.44 -16.94
N ILE A 373 6.62 1.91 -15.74
CA ILE A 373 7.65 1.77 -14.71
C ILE A 373 8.71 0.76 -15.13
N GLN A 374 8.35 -0.39 -15.73
CA GLN A 374 9.31 -1.35 -16.28
C GLN A 374 10.24 -0.70 -17.32
N THR A 375 9.68 0.13 -18.19
CA THR A 375 10.46 0.90 -19.18
C THR A 375 11.41 1.87 -18.48
N TYR A 376 10.94 2.59 -17.45
CA TYR A 376 11.74 3.53 -16.69
C TYR A 376 12.87 2.88 -15.89
N THR A 377 12.60 1.78 -15.22
CA THR A 377 13.58 1.03 -14.41
C THR A 377 14.55 0.25 -15.28
N GLY A 378 14.15 -0.09 -16.51
CA GLY A 378 14.96 -0.83 -17.46
C GLY A 378 15.17 -2.28 -17.06
N VAL A 379 14.14 -2.90 -16.48
CA VAL A 379 14.09 -4.35 -16.24
C VAL A 379 13.86 -5.10 -17.55
N SER A 380 14.27 -6.35 -17.61
CA SER A 380 14.03 -7.21 -18.78
C SER A 380 12.65 -7.86 -18.81
N TYR A 381 11.87 -7.70 -17.75
CA TYR A 381 10.51 -8.23 -17.64
C TYR A 381 9.50 -7.36 -18.39
N THR A 382 8.38 -7.97 -18.75
CA THR A 382 7.33 -7.36 -19.57
C THR A 382 5.96 -7.59 -18.94
N ILE A 383 4.90 -7.24 -19.66
CA ILE A 383 3.52 -7.57 -19.29
C ILE A 383 3.31 -9.08 -19.07
N THR A 384 4.10 -9.93 -19.71
CA THR A 384 3.98 -11.40 -19.61
C THR A 384 4.15 -11.88 -18.16
N GLU A 385 5.16 -11.37 -17.46
CA GLU A 385 5.41 -11.73 -16.07
C GLU A 385 4.38 -11.11 -15.14
N LEU A 386 3.91 -9.90 -15.42
CA LEU A 386 2.84 -9.25 -14.65
C LEU A 386 1.53 -10.04 -14.75
N GLN A 387 1.16 -10.51 -15.94
CA GLN A 387 0.00 -11.37 -16.16
C GLN A 387 0.16 -12.74 -15.51
N LEU A 388 1.37 -13.31 -15.51
CA LEU A 388 1.66 -14.56 -14.83
C LEU A 388 1.45 -14.44 -13.31
N ILE A 389 1.88 -13.33 -12.70
CA ILE A 389 1.68 -13.02 -11.28
C ILE A 389 0.19 -12.83 -10.97
N TYR A 390 -0.55 -12.13 -11.82
CA TYR A 390 -2.01 -12.00 -11.67
C TYR A 390 -2.71 -13.36 -11.75
N LYS A 391 -2.31 -14.22 -12.68
CA LYS A 391 -2.83 -15.58 -12.79
C LYS A 391 -2.51 -16.43 -11.57
N TRP A 392 -1.28 -16.33 -11.04
CA TRP A 392 -0.92 -16.96 -9.77
C TRP A 392 -1.86 -16.53 -8.64
N TYR A 393 -2.10 -15.23 -8.49
CA TYR A 393 -3.03 -14.70 -7.50
C TYR A 393 -4.46 -15.24 -7.67
N THR A 394 -5.00 -15.24 -8.88
CA THR A 394 -6.34 -15.74 -9.15
C THR A 394 -6.48 -17.23 -8.83
N LEU A 395 -5.45 -18.02 -9.09
CA LEU A 395 -5.43 -19.44 -8.70
C LEU A 395 -5.33 -19.60 -7.18
N ARG A 396 -4.56 -18.75 -6.47
CA ARG A 396 -4.53 -18.74 -5.00
C ARG A 396 -5.94 -18.55 -4.43
N LYS A 397 -6.72 -17.60 -4.97
CA LYS A 397 -8.10 -17.34 -4.54
C LYS A 397 -9.08 -18.45 -4.96
N LYS A 398 -8.90 -19.03 -6.15
CA LYS A 398 -9.74 -20.12 -6.66
C LYS A 398 -9.62 -21.41 -5.86
N TYR A 399 -8.43 -21.74 -5.40
CA TYR A 399 -8.14 -23.03 -4.77
C TYR A 399 -7.94 -22.96 -3.25
N VAL A 400 -8.51 -21.95 -2.60
CA VAL A 400 -8.52 -21.87 -1.12
C VAL A 400 -9.12 -23.15 -0.52
N GLY A 401 -8.39 -23.77 0.44
CA GLY A 401 -8.75 -25.03 1.08
C GLY A 401 -8.31 -26.30 0.31
N ASN A 402 -7.79 -26.18 -0.91
CA ASN A 402 -7.17 -27.30 -1.60
C ASN A 402 -5.66 -27.37 -1.29
N THR A 403 -5.33 -28.05 -0.20
CA THR A 403 -3.95 -28.12 0.34
C THR A 403 -2.93 -28.56 -0.72
N ALA A 404 -3.28 -29.48 -1.64
CA ALA A 404 -2.35 -29.98 -2.65
C ALA A 404 -2.01 -28.89 -3.66
N VAL A 405 -3.02 -28.13 -4.14
CA VAL A 405 -2.83 -27.03 -5.07
C VAL A 405 -2.17 -25.84 -4.37
N GLU A 406 -2.55 -25.56 -3.14
CA GLU A 406 -1.92 -24.47 -2.35
C GLU A 406 -0.41 -24.68 -2.16
N LYS A 407 0.05 -25.92 -1.95
CA LYS A 407 1.49 -26.27 -1.92
C LYS A 407 2.17 -25.97 -3.25
N GLN A 408 1.56 -26.35 -4.38
CA GLN A 408 2.10 -26.06 -5.72
C GLN A 408 2.18 -24.56 -5.98
N LEU A 409 1.15 -23.79 -5.63
CA LEU A 409 1.14 -22.34 -5.77
C LEU A 409 2.14 -21.66 -4.83
N THR A 410 2.37 -22.22 -3.65
CA THR A 410 3.43 -21.77 -2.74
C THR A 410 4.81 -22.03 -3.35
N GLN A 411 5.03 -23.17 -4.00
CA GLN A 411 6.27 -23.42 -4.75
C GLN A 411 6.44 -22.47 -5.93
N ALA A 412 5.36 -22.17 -6.65
CA ALA A 412 5.39 -21.15 -7.74
C ALA A 412 5.78 -19.78 -7.21
N TYR A 413 5.30 -19.37 -6.02
CA TYR A 413 5.73 -18.14 -5.35
C TYR A 413 7.24 -18.12 -5.10
N TYR A 414 7.82 -19.20 -4.55
CA TYR A 414 9.27 -19.28 -4.34
C TYR A 414 10.07 -19.25 -5.64
N TYR A 415 9.53 -19.80 -6.72
CA TYR A 415 10.15 -19.65 -8.05
C TYR A 415 10.06 -18.21 -8.55
N LEU A 416 8.95 -17.49 -8.34
CA LEU A 416 8.82 -16.09 -8.72
C LEU A 416 9.80 -15.20 -7.92
N VAL A 417 9.86 -15.32 -6.59
CA VAL A 417 10.78 -14.49 -5.79
C VAL A 417 12.25 -14.75 -6.11
N SER A 418 12.59 -15.98 -6.54
CA SER A 418 13.96 -16.37 -6.98
C SER A 418 14.22 -16.17 -8.48
N LEU A 419 13.27 -15.54 -9.19
CA LEU A 419 13.32 -15.23 -10.64
C LEU A 419 13.40 -16.46 -11.55
N ASN A 420 12.94 -17.63 -11.09
CA ASN A 420 12.82 -18.84 -11.90
C ASN A 420 11.47 -18.88 -12.64
N VAL A 421 11.23 -17.89 -13.50
CA VAL A 421 9.94 -17.66 -14.18
C VAL A 421 9.44 -18.89 -14.92
N ALA A 422 10.31 -19.59 -15.66
CA ALA A 422 9.91 -20.79 -16.41
C ALA A 422 9.33 -21.91 -15.51
N LYS A 423 9.91 -22.13 -14.33
CA LYS A 423 9.39 -23.13 -13.36
C LYS A 423 8.07 -22.69 -12.75
N ALA A 424 7.93 -21.39 -12.44
CA ALA A 424 6.67 -20.85 -11.98
C ALA A 424 5.57 -20.99 -13.03
N THR A 425 5.88 -20.66 -14.29
CA THR A 425 4.96 -20.79 -15.44
C THR A 425 4.49 -22.23 -15.62
N ALA A 426 5.38 -23.22 -15.49
CA ALA A 426 5.01 -24.63 -15.64
C ALA A 426 3.95 -25.04 -14.61
N ILE A 427 4.12 -24.66 -13.34
CA ILE A 427 3.13 -24.95 -12.28
C ILE A 427 1.82 -24.21 -12.53
N ILE A 428 1.88 -22.90 -12.77
CA ILE A 428 0.70 -22.03 -12.91
C ILE A 428 -0.14 -22.45 -14.14
N SER A 429 0.52 -22.85 -15.24
CA SER A 429 -0.16 -23.30 -16.45
C SER A 429 -0.82 -24.67 -16.31
N ALA A 430 -0.29 -25.56 -15.47
CA ALA A 430 -0.85 -26.87 -15.23
C ALA A 430 -2.11 -26.85 -14.34
N LEU A 431 -2.41 -25.72 -13.68
CA LEU A 431 -3.55 -25.54 -12.77
C LEU A 431 -4.76 -24.84 -13.42
N ASN A 432 -4.76 -24.70 -14.73
CA ASN A 432 -5.83 -24.03 -15.50
C ASN A 432 -7.09 -24.87 -15.64
#